data_00db5a9d9a1c7ca6ea790f49af1e96de
#
_entry.id   00db5a9d9a1c7ca6ea790f49af1e96de
#
_cell.length_a   1.000
_cell.length_b   1.000
_cell.length_c   1.000
_cell.angle_alpha   90.00
_cell.angle_beta   90.00
_cell.angle_gamma   90.00
#
_symmetry.space_group_name_H-M   'P 1'
#
loop_
_entity.id
_entity.type
_entity.pdbx_description
1 polymer ?
#
loop_
_entity_poly.entity_id
_entity_poly.type
_entity_poly.pdbx_seq_one_letter_code
_entity_poly.pdbx_strand_id
1 'polypeptide(L)'
;MAVSGTNSRQSELGDFLRSRRQKLTPKAVGLPVGRRRRTPGLRREEVAELAGIGVDWYIRLEQGRSVSPSAATIDALARALRLTKAEHRHQIGRAHV
;
A
#
# COMPACT_ATOMS: atom_id res chain seq x y z
N MET A 1 -12.41 -22.22 10.76
CA MET A 1 -12.17 -22.01 10.62
C MET A 1 -11.35 -21.61 10.02
N ALA A 2 -11.08 -21.40 9.73
CA ALA A 2 -10.58 -21.19 9.28
C ALA A 2 -9.77 -20.78 8.61
N VAL A 3 -9.40 -20.44 8.27
CA VAL A 3 -8.98 -20.02 7.56
C VAL A 3 -8.01 -19.79 7.22
N SER A 4 -7.41 -19.84 7.15
CA SER A 4 -6.75 -19.56 6.75
C SER A 4 -5.50 -19.13 6.65
N GLY A 5 -4.50 -19.67 6.76
CA GLY A 5 -3.14 -19.32 6.56
C GLY A 5 -2.82 -18.83 5.20
N THR A 6 -3.58 -19.22 4.21
CA THR A 6 -3.28 -18.80 2.86
C THR A 6 -3.37 -17.31 2.68
N ASN A 7 -4.25 -16.66 3.40
CA ASN A 7 -4.49 -15.24 3.22
C ASN A 7 -3.82 -14.36 4.25
N SER A 8 -3.13 -14.96 5.21
CA SER A 8 -2.60 -14.12 6.29
C SER A 8 -1.51 -13.18 5.82
N ARG A 9 -0.66 -13.59 4.89
CA ARG A 9 0.36 -12.68 4.37
C ARG A 9 -0.26 -11.53 3.59
N GLN A 10 -1.28 -11.84 2.83
CA GLN A 10 -1.96 -10.82 2.05
C GLN A 10 -2.72 -9.87 2.95
N SER A 11 -3.30 -10.38 4.02
CA SER A 11 -3.97 -9.52 5.00
C SER A 11 -2.98 -8.64 5.72
N GLU A 12 -1.81 -9.19 6.07
CA GLU A 12 -0.77 -8.39 6.71
C GLU A 12 -0.28 -7.29 5.78
N LEU A 13 -0.09 -7.62 4.52
CA LEU A 13 0.31 -6.62 3.54
C LEU A 13 -0.73 -5.53 3.41
N GLY A 14 -2.00 -5.92 3.32
CA GLY A 14 -3.07 -4.95 3.20
C GLY A 14 -3.14 -4.03 4.40
N ASP A 15 -3.02 -4.59 5.60
CA ASP A 15 -3.05 -3.79 6.82
C ASP A 15 -1.86 -2.84 6.87
N PHE A 16 -0.69 -3.30 6.46
CA PHE A 16 0.50 -2.46 6.44
C PHE A 16 0.33 -1.32 5.45
N LEU A 17 -0.15 -1.62 4.25
CA LEU A 17 -0.36 -0.58 3.23
C LEU A 17 -1.34 0.46 3.72
N ARG A 18 -2.44 0.03 4.29
CA ARG A 18 -3.44 0.96 4.80
C ARG A 18 -2.89 1.82 5.92
N SER A 19 -2.19 1.21 6.85
CA SER A 19 -1.62 1.93 7.98
C SER A 19 -0.63 2.98 7.49
N ARG A 20 0.24 2.60 6.56
CA ARG A 20 1.24 3.52 6.05
C ARG A 20 0.59 4.66 5.27
N ARG A 21 -0.41 4.32 4.46
CA ARG A 21 -1.14 5.32 3.69
C ARG A 21 -1.78 6.36 4.61
N GLN A 22 -2.36 5.90 5.70
CA GLN A 22 -3.05 6.80 6.62
C GLN A 22 -2.10 7.70 7.38
N LYS A 23 -0.85 7.30 7.52
CA LYS A 23 0.14 8.09 8.24
C LYS A 23 0.87 9.11 7.39
N LEU A 24 0.89 8.93 6.08
CA LEU A 24 1.57 9.86 5.18
C LEU A 24 0.66 11.01 4.83
N THR A 25 1.23 12.22 4.83
CA THR A 25 0.48 13.39 4.40
C THR A 25 0.77 13.65 2.93
N PRO A 26 -0.12 14.34 2.23
CA PRO A 26 0.17 14.70 0.84
C PRO A 26 1.46 15.47 0.70
N LYS A 27 1.75 16.35 1.62
CA LYS A 27 2.96 17.13 1.56
C LYS A 27 4.19 16.25 1.64
N ALA A 28 4.15 15.22 2.46
CA ALA A 28 5.30 14.33 2.65
C ALA A 28 5.67 13.59 1.37
N VAL A 29 4.72 13.38 0.48
CA VAL A 29 4.98 12.67 -0.77
C VAL A 29 4.93 13.58 -1.99
N GLY A 30 4.98 14.89 -1.76
CA GLY A 30 5.06 15.85 -2.85
C GLY A 30 3.76 16.15 -3.57
N LEU A 31 2.64 15.79 -2.99
CA LEU A 31 1.35 16.13 -3.58
C LEU A 31 0.91 17.51 -3.12
N PRO A 32 0.16 18.23 -3.96
CA PRO A 32 -0.32 19.54 -3.55
C PRO A 32 -1.25 19.42 -2.36
N VAL A 33 -1.13 20.38 -1.45
CA VAL A 33 -2.02 20.45 -0.31
C VAL A 33 -3.28 21.16 -0.80
N GLY A 34 -4.29 20.37 -1.06
CA GLY A 34 -5.46 20.91 -1.64
C GLY A 34 -6.40 21.50 -0.64
N ARG A 35 -7.64 21.69 -1.02
CA ARG A 35 -8.63 22.17 -0.25
C ARG A 35 -8.96 21.28 0.84
N ARG A 36 -10.09 21.17 1.26
CA ARG A 36 -10.55 20.34 2.32
C ARG A 36 -10.28 18.89 2.09
N ARG A 37 -9.79 18.20 3.08
CA ARG A 37 -9.61 16.76 3.05
C ARG A 37 -10.32 16.17 4.24
N ARG A 38 -11.02 15.06 4.01
CA ARG A 38 -11.68 14.37 5.10
C ARG A 38 -10.71 13.64 5.97
N THR A 39 -9.58 13.27 5.41
CA THR A 39 -8.58 12.51 6.14
C THR A 39 -7.24 13.21 6.01
N PRO A 40 -6.43 13.24 7.07
CA PRO A 40 -5.10 13.84 6.97
C PRO A 40 -4.15 12.98 6.17
N GLY A 41 -4.43 11.68 6.03
CA GLY A 41 -3.56 10.80 5.28
C GLY A 41 -3.87 10.79 3.80
N LEU A 42 -3.16 9.93 3.09
CA LEU A 42 -3.36 9.81 1.65
C LEU A 42 -4.65 9.05 1.35
N ARG A 43 -5.22 9.36 0.20
CA ARG A 43 -6.36 8.60 -0.31
C ARG A 43 -5.84 7.43 -1.11
N ARG A 44 -6.68 6.41 -1.28
CA ARG A 44 -6.28 5.22 -2.05
C ARG A 44 -5.90 5.57 -3.46
N GLU A 45 -6.68 6.43 -4.11
CA GLU A 45 -6.37 6.82 -5.49
C GLU A 45 -5.06 7.60 -5.57
N GLU A 46 -4.69 8.30 -4.50
CA GLU A 46 -3.42 9.02 -4.48
C GLU A 46 -2.24 8.06 -4.45
N VAL A 47 -2.33 7.02 -3.64
CA VAL A 47 -1.28 6.01 -3.59
C VAL A 47 -1.18 5.28 -4.93
N ALA A 48 -2.32 4.90 -5.49
CA ALA A 48 -2.33 4.20 -6.76
C ALA A 48 -1.68 5.04 -7.85
N GLU A 49 -1.99 6.32 -7.88
CA GLU A 49 -1.40 7.21 -8.86
C GLU A 49 0.11 7.35 -8.66
N LEU A 50 0.55 7.51 -7.41
CA LEU A 50 1.97 7.62 -7.12
C LEU A 50 2.73 6.36 -7.52
N ALA A 51 2.11 5.21 -7.34
CA ALA A 51 2.74 3.95 -7.67
C ALA A 51 2.55 3.55 -9.13
N GLY A 52 1.70 4.26 -9.86
CA GLY A 52 1.46 3.96 -11.27
C GLY A 52 0.65 2.69 -11.48
N ILE A 53 -0.27 2.39 -10.57
CA ILE A 53 -1.10 1.19 -10.68
C ILE A 53 -2.57 1.60 -10.64
N GLY A 54 -3.44 0.68 -11.04
CA GLY A 54 -4.86 0.94 -11.00
C GLY A 54 -5.39 1.00 -9.59
N VAL A 55 -6.33 1.90 -9.34
CA VAL A 55 -6.86 2.08 -8.00
C VAL A 55 -7.66 0.84 -7.56
N ASP A 56 -8.39 0.21 -8.46
CA ASP A 56 -9.14 -0.99 -8.11
C ASP A 56 -8.21 -2.10 -7.64
N TRP A 57 -7.08 -2.23 -8.31
CA TRP A 57 -6.11 -3.23 -7.96
C TRP A 57 -5.47 -2.93 -6.61
N TYR A 58 -5.17 -1.65 -6.37
CA TYR A 58 -4.63 -1.23 -5.09
C TYR A 58 -5.62 -1.51 -3.96
N ILE A 59 -6.90 -1.25 -4.21
CA ILE A 59 -7.93 -1.51 -3.20
C ILE A 59 -7.95 -3.00 -2.84
N ARG A 60 -7.82 -3.86 -3.83
CA ARG A 60 -7.78 -5.30 -3.56
C ARG A 60 -6.60 -5.68 -2.69
N LEU A 61 -5.44 -5.04 -2.92
CA LEU A 61 -4.29 -5.28 -2.08
C LEU A 61 -4.55 -4.89 -0.63
N GLU A 62 -5.13 -3.72 -0.43
CA GLU A 62 -5.45 -3.28 0.93
C GLU A 62 -6.44 -4.19 1.62
N GLN A 63 -7.34 -4.75 0.87
CA GLN A 63 -8.36 -5.63 1.41
C GLN A 63 -7.86 -7.05 1.67
N GLY A 64 -6.63 -7.33 1.33
CA GLY A 64 -6.06 -8.64 1.53
C GLY A 64 -6.61 -9.69 0.58
N ARG A 65 -7.09 -9.25 -0.59
CA ARG A 65 -7.62 -10.19 -1.56
C ARG A 65 -6.50 -10.91 -2.27
N SER A 66 -6.85 -12.03 -2.88
CA SER A 66 -5.87 -12.86 -3.57
C SER A 66 -5.38 -12.18 -4.83
N VAL A 67 -4.31 -11.45 -4.72
CA VAL A 67 -3.61 -10.89 -5.86
C VAL A 67 -2.13 -11.11 -5.62
N SER A 68 -1.38 -11.26 -6.69
CA SER A 68 0.04 -11.50 -6.60
C SER A 68 0.78 -10.32 -7.22
N PRO A 69 1.18 -9.34 -6.42
CA PRO A 69 1.90 -8.21 -6.98
C PRO A 69 3.26 -8.63 -7.50
N SER A 70 3.65 -8.08 -8.64
CA SER A 70 4.97 -8.31 -9.19
C SER A 70 6.02 -7.57 -8.36
N ALA A 71 7.28 -7.95 -8.56
CA ALA A 71 8.36 -7.25 -7.89
C ALA A 71 8.37 -5.76 -8.25
N ALA A 72 8.08 -5.46 -9.51
CA ALA A 72 8.03 -4.05 -9.93
C ALA A 72 6.94 -3.29 -9.21
N THR A 73 5.78 -3.92 -9.00
CA THR A 73 4.69 -3.28 -8.28
C THR A 73 5.06 -3.08 -6.81
N ILE A 74 5.68 -4.08 -6.21
CA ILE A 74 6.15 -3.97 -4.83
C ILE A 74 7.13 -2.80 -4.69
N ASP A 75 8.06 -2.69 -5.61
CA ASP A 75 9.03 -1.59 -5.59
C ASP A 75 8.34 -0.24 -5.76
N ALA A 76 7.38 -0.17 -6.66
CA ALA A 76 6.65 1.07 -6.91
C ALA A 76 5.88 1.50 -5.66
N LEU A 77 5.24 0.55 -4.99
CA LEU A 77 4.52 0.84 -3.75
C LEU A 77 5.48 1.28 -2.65
N ALA A 78 6.63 0.63 -2.56
CA ALA A 78 7.63 1.01 -1.55
C ALA A 78 8.08 2.44 -1.75
N ARG A 79 8.31 2.83 -2.99
CA ARG A 79 8.70 4.21 -3.29
C ARG A 79 7.56 5.19 -3.02
N ALA A 80 6.36 4.82 -3.45
CA ALA A 80 5.19 5.69 -3.26
C ALA A 80 4.94 5.96 -1.79
N LEU A 81 5.12 4.95 -0.96
CA LEU A 81 4.84 5.03 0.47
C LEU A 81 6.08 5.38 1.31
N ARG A 82 7.17 5.72 0.63
CA ARG A 82 8.39 6.17 1.29
C ARG A 82 8.93 5.18 2.30
N LEU A 83 8.94 3.91 1.93
CA LEU A 83 9.42 2.87 2.83
C LEU A 83 10.93 2.84 2.86
N THR A 84 11.48 2.49 4.02
CA THR A 84 12.91 2.21 4.13
C THR A 84 13.18 0.85 3.51
N LYS A 85 14.46 0.57 3.26
CA LYS A 85 14.83 -0.75 2.74
C LYS A 85 14.43 -1.86 3.69
N ALA A 86 14.57 -1.63 4.99
CA ALA A 86 14.20 -2.62 5.98
C ALA A 86 12.70 -2.88 5.96
N GLU A 87 11.90 -1.82 5.90
CA GLU A 87 10.45 -1.97 5.83
C GLU A 87 10.04 -2.71 4.58
N HIS A 88 10.64 -2.35 3.46
CA HIS A 88 10.35 -3.01 2.20
C HIS A 88 10.62 -4.51 2.28
N ARG A 89 11.78 -4.86 2.83
CA ARG A 89 12.18 -6.26 2.93
C ARG A 89 11.30 -7.06 3.87
N HIS A 90 11.02 -6.49 5.04
CA HIS A 90 10.27 -7.22 6.07
C HIS A 90 8.77 -7.26 5.84
N GLN A 91 8.21 -6.17 5.36
CA GLN A 91 6.76 -6.07 5.30
C GLN A 91 6.21 -6.38 3.92
N ILE A 92 6.74 -5.74 2.89
CA ILE A 92 6.19 -5.90 1.55
C ILE A 92 6.83 -7.07 0.83
N GLY A 93 8.14 -7.23 0.94
CA GLY A 93 8.84 -8.29 0.25
C GLY A 93 8.35 -9.68 0.62
N ARG A 94 7.87 -9.83 1.87
CA ARG A 94 7.36 -11.12 2.32
C ARG A 94 6.12 -11.58 1.57
N ALA A 95 5.35 -10.65 1.05
CA ALA A 95 4.14 -10.99 0.34
C ALA A 95 4.41 -11.42 -1.10
N HIS A 96 5.60 -11.14 -1.58
CA HIS A 96 5.99 -11.50 -2.92
C HIS A 96 6.75 -12.81 -2.87
N VAL A 97 6.10 -13.89 -3.05
CA VAL A 97 6.77 -15.18 -2.94
C VAL A 97 6.68 -15.97 -4.22
#